data_504ee9cdba590c022892d35ac63ee50e
#
_entry.id   504ee9cdba590c022892d35ac63ee50e
#
_cell.length_a   1.000
_cell.length_b   1.000
_cell.length_c   1.000
_cell.angle_alpha   90.00
_cell.angle_beta   90.00
_cell.angle_gamma   90.00
#
_symmetry.space_group_name_H-M   'P 1'
#
loop_
_entity.id
_entity.type
_entity.pdbx_description
1 polymer ?
#
loop_
_entity_poly.entity_id
_entity_poly.type
_entity_poly.pdbx_seq_one_letter_code
_entity_poly.pdbx_strand_id
1 'polypeptide(L)'
;HSEFRAQVDGVTITAYASGKVLFQGKNVEAQVARWQGQATSAPSTKAGVTSAKAKPANHSHLPEDFANWTIIGSDEVGNGSYFGALTVCAVYLDAGDRAKIEGLGVKDSKLLTDAQILDLAPKLQQVLTHELTICSPAKYNEANKTRNANAIKVSLHNFTIQKLLA
;
A
#
# COMPACT_ATOMS: atom_id res chain seq x y z
N HIS A 1 -16.98 -12.87 10.43
CA HIS A 1 -18.21 -12.95 9.61
C HIS A 1 -19.13 -11.79 9.98
N SER A 2 -19.79 -11.17 8.97
CA SER A 2 -20.87 -10.20 9.20
C SER A 2 -22.16 -10.97 9.46
N GLU A 3 -22.92 -10.61 10.51
CA GLU A 3 -24.21 -11.21 10.81
C GLU A 3 -25.35 -10.52 10.05
N PHE A 4 -25.17 -9.22 9.78
CA PHE A 4 -26.21 -8.42 9.17
C PHE A 4 -25.60 -7.34 8.29
N ARG A 5 -26.23 -7.08 7.13
CA ARG A 5 -25.89 -5.97 6.25
C ARG A 5 -27.18 -5.37 5.68
N ALA A 6 -27.34 -4.06 5.83
CA ALA A 6 -28.45 -3.30 5.28
C ALA A 6 -27.98 -2.03 4.60
N GLN A 7 -28.84 -1.47 3.75
CA GLN A 7 -28.59 -0.16 3.14
C GLN A 7 -29.78 0.76 3.45
N VAL A 8 -29.49 1.93 4.02
CA VAL A 8 -30.49 2.94 4.40
C VAL A 8 -29.97 4.30 3.98
N ASP A 9 -30.76 5.05 3.18
CA ASP A 9 -30.42 6.41 2.72
C ASP A 9 -29.01 6.54 2.10
N GLY A 10 -28.59 5.52 1.32
CA GLY A 10 -27.26 5.50 0.70
C GLY A 10 -26.09 5.16 1.66
N VAL A 11 -26.41 4.80 2.90
CA VAL A 11 -25.43 4.30 3.87
C VAL A 11 -25.57 2.80 4.03
N THR A 12 -24.47 2.07 3.87
CA THR A 12 -24.40 0.64 4.17
C THR A 12 -24.03 0.44 5.63
N ILE A 13 -24.87 -0.29 6.35
CA ILE A 13 -24.68 -0.65 7.76
C ILE A 13 -24.32 -2.13 7.81
N THR A 14 -23.19 -2.46 8.40
CA THR A 14 -22.74 -3.85 8.57
C THR A 14 -22.52 -4.13 10.06
N ALA A 15 -23.24 -5.08 10.62
CA ALA A 15 -23.04 -5.57 11.98
C ALA A 15 -22.23 -6.87 11.99
N TYR A 16 -21.33 -6.99 12.93
CA TYR A 16 -20.43 -8.13 13.10
C TYR A 16 -20.73 -8.87 14.41
N ALA A 17 -20.49 -10.16 14.44
CA ALA A 17 -20.60 -11.01 15.64
C ALA A 17 -19.83 -10.49 16.86
N SER A 18 -18.81 -9.66 16.61
CA SER A 18 -18.03 -9.00 17.68
C SER A 18 -18.73 -7.81 18.33
N GLY A 19 -19.99 -7.51 17.98
CA GLY A 19 -20.73 -6.34 18.43
C GLY A 19 -20.34 -5.03 17.76
N LYS A 20 -19.41 -5.04 16.81
CA LYS A 20 -19.03 -3.86 16.03
C LYS A 20 -20.06 -3.59 14.94
N VAL A 21 -20.39 -2.29 14.73
CA VAL A 21 -21.25 -1.85 13.65
C VAL A 21 -20.45 -0.85 12.78
N LEU A 22 -20.39 -1.11 11.49
CA LEU A 22 -19.70 -0.29 10.50
C LEU A 22 -20.72 0.44 9.63
N PHE A 23 -20.57 1.74 9.48
CA PHE A 23 -21.36 2.59 8.62
C PHE A 23 -20.50 3.09 7.46
N GLN A 24 -20.94 2.88 6.21
CA GLN A 24 -20.21 3.28 5.00
C GLN A 24 -21.16 3.94 3.99
N GLY A 25 -20.82 5.12 3.48
CA GLY A 25 -21.63 5.83 2.47
C GLY A 25 -21.53 7.33 2.59
N LYS A 26 -22.41 8.03 1.93
CA LYS A 26 -22.57 9.50 2.05
C LYS A 26 -23.48 9.81 3.24
N ASN A 27 -23.19 10.89 3.98
CA ASN A 27 -23.97 11.33 5.16
C ASN A 27 -24.03 10.29 6.30
N VAL A 28 -22.94 9.59 6.54
CA VAL A 28 -22.81 8.57 7.61
C VAL A 28 -23.15 9.14 8.99
N GLU A 29 -22.82 10.41 9.23
CA GLU A 29 -23.00 11.09 10.52
C GLU A 29 -24.45 11.10 10.97
N ALA A 30 -25.39 11.36 10.06
CA ALA A 30 -26.82 11.36 10.35
C ALA A 30 -27.34 9.98 10.78
N GLN A 31 -26.79 8.92 10.18
CA GLN A 31 -27.15 7.55 10.56
C GLN A 31 -26.50 7.13 11.88
N VAL A 32 -25.23 7.49 12.10
CA VAL A 32 -24.53 7.21 13.37
C VAL A 32 -25.26 7.90 14.54
N ALA A 33 -25.70 9.15 14.38
CA ALA A 33 -26.42 9.90 15.41
C ALA A 33 -27.70 9.18 15.91
N ARG A 34 -28.40 8.46 15.02
CA ARG A 34 -29.59 7.66 15.38
C ARG A 34 -29.27 6.47 16.31
N TRP A 35 -28.03 5.99 16.27
CA TRP A 35 -27.60 4.80 17.02
C TRP A 35 -26.75 5.12 18.24
N GLN A 36 -26.32 6.38 18.42
CA GLN A 36 -25.44 6.79 19.53
C GLN A 36 -26.01 6.51 20.92
N GLY A 37 -27.32 6.53 21.08
CA GLY A 37 -27.99 6.23 22.37
C GLY A 37 -27.98 4.75 22.76
N GLN A 38 -27.59 3.85 21.85
CA GLN A 38 -27.57 2.40 22.08
C GLN A 38 -26.14 1.82 22.10
N ALA A 39 -25.13 2.65 21.83
CA ALA A 39 -23.73 2.21 21.80
C ALA A 39 -23.17 2.14 23.24
N THR A 40 -22.57 1.00 23.59
CA THR A 40 -21.89 0.78 24.88
C THR A 40 -20.47 1.36 24.94
N SER A 41 -19.97 1.89 23.82
CA SER A 41 -18.65 2.53 23.71
C SER A 41 -18.70 3.73 22.75
N ALA A 42 -17.84 4.72 22.98
CA ALA A 42 -17.72 5.89 22.10
C ALA A 42 -17.38 5.45 20.65
N PRO A 43 -17.99 6.07 19.63
CA PRO A 43 -17.69 5.76 18.24
C PRO A 43 -16.22 6.09 17.93
N SER A 44 -15.44 5.09 17.55
CA SER A 44 -14.13 5.35 16.98
C SER A 44 -14.33 5.74 15.52
N THR A 45 -14.25 7.01 15.21
CA THR A 45 -14.11 7.51 13.85
C THR A 45 -12.72 7.15 13.32
N LYS A 46 -12.53 5.91 12.89
CA LYS A 46 -11.56 5.67 11.83
C LYS A 46 -12.23 6.21 10.58
N ALA A 47 -11.78 7.37 10.13
CA ALA A 47 -12.16 7.90 8.83
C ALA A 47 -11.99 6.77 7.81
N GLY A 48 -13.12 6.23 7.37
CA GLY A 48 -13.13 5.24 6.31
C GLY A 48 -12.56 5.90 5.08
N VAL A 49 -11.55 5.30 4.51
CA VAL A 49 -10.96 5.72 3.23
C VAL A 49 -12.07 5.59 2.18
N THR A 50 -12.88 6.63 2.04
CA THR A 50 -13.50 6.90 0.75
C THR A 50 -12.34 7.17 -0.19
N SER A 51 -12.30 6.55 -1.35
CA SER A 51 -11.40 6.88 -2.45
C SER A 51 -11.66 8.32 -2.93
N ALA A 52 -11.38 9.29 -2.05
CA ALA A 52 -11.13 10.65 -2.46
C ALA A 52 -9.83 10.61 -3.25
N LYS A 53 -9.87 11.14 -4.48
CA LYS A 53 -8.67 11.49 -5.27
C LYS A 53 -7.55 11.84 -4.30
N ALA A 54 -6.47 11.03 -4.32
CA ALA A 54 -5.32 11.25 -3.47
C ALA A 54 -4.93 12.73 -3.61
N LYS A 55 -5.09 13.49 -2.52
CA LYS A 55 -4.43 14.80 -2.43
C LYS A 55 -2.95 14.50 -2.62
N PRO A 56 -2.23 15.31 -3.41
CA PRO A 56 -0.79 15.12 -3.54
C PRO A 56 -0.22 14.99 -2.14
N ALA A 57 0.58 13.95 -1.91
CA ALA A 57 1.21 13.70 -0.64
C ALA A 57 1.88 15.00 -0.20
N ASN A 58 1.46 15.52 0.94
CA ASN A 58 2.02 16.77 1.46
C ASN A 58 3.43 16.40 1.97
N HIS A 59 4.45 16.63 1.14
CA HIS A 59 5.85 16.40 1.45
C HIS A 59 6.41 17.34 2.53
N SER A 60 5.54 18.03 3.28
CA SER A 60 5.89 19.01 4.31
C SER A 60 6.72 18.47 5.48
N HIS A 61 6.98 17.14 5.52
CA HIS A 61 7.79 16.49 6.55
C HIS A 61 9.16 16.01 6.04
N LEU A 62 9.45 16.16 4.75
CA LEU A 62 10.75 15.83 4.21
C LEU A 62 11.73 16.98 4.47
N PRO A 63 13.00 16.71 4.78
CA PRO A 63 14.04 17.73 4.86
C PRO A 63 14.12 18.55 3.57
N GLU A 64 14.48 19.82 3.66
CA GLU A 64 14.56 20.72 2.49
C GLU A 64 15.56 20.23 1.44
N ASP A 65 16.64 19.56 1.88
CA ASP A 65 17.69 19.01 1.04
C ASP A 65 17.42 17.56 0.58
N PHE A 66 16.26 16.98 0.90
CA PHE A 66 15.91 15.59 0.56
C PHE A 66 16.10 15.27 -0.94
N ALA A 67 15.90 16.24 -1.81
CA ALA A 67 16.12 16.08 -3.25
C ALA A 67 17.57 15.71 -3.62
N ASN A 68 18.53 16.04 -2.76
CA ASN A 68 19.97 15.77 -2.96
C ASN A 68 20.45 14.48 -2.28
N TRP A 69 19.58 13.82 -1.51
CA TRP A 69 19.95 12.62 -0.79
C TRP A 69 20.11 11.43 -1.74
N THR A 70 21.12 10.62 -1.45
CA THR A 70 21.19 9.26 -1.96
C THR A 70 20.29 8.38 -1.13
N ILE A 71 19.38 7.67 -1.78
CA ILE A 71 18.36 6.87 -1.10
C ILE A 71 18.25 5.47 -1.72
N ILE A 72 17.79 4.51 -0.93
CA ILE A 72 17.30 3.24 -1.40
C ILE A 72 15.81 3.17 -1.09
N GLY A 73 14.99 2.97 -2.12
CA GLY A 73 13.58 2.69 -2.00
C GLY A 73 13.32 1.22 -2.27
N SER A 74 12.40 0.60 -1.52
CA SER A 74 11.94 -0.75 -1.83
C SER A 74 10.44 -0.89 -1.64
N ASP A 75 9.81 -1.66 -2.53
CA ASP A 75 8.37 -1.96 -2.46
C ASP A 75 8.09 -3.38 -2.94
N GLU A 76 6.92 -3.91 -2.59
CA GLU A 76 6.50 -5.25 -2.96
C GLU A 76 5.23 -5.26 -3.82
N VAL A 77 5.15 -6.26 -4.71
CA VAL A 77 3.95 -6.61 -5.46
C VAL A 77 3.58 -8.07 -5.23
N GLY A 78 2.28 -8.38 -5.31
CA GLY A 78 1.76 -9.73 -5.09
C GLY A 78 1.35 -10.00 -3.64
N ASN A 79 1.40 -9.02 -2.75
CA ASN A 79 0.90 -9.16 -1.38
C ASN A 79 -0.61 -9.37 -1.37
N GLY A 80 -1.06 -10.53 -0.88
CA GLY A 80 -2.47 -10.91 -0.87
C GLY A 80 -2.97 -11.50 -2.20
N SER A 81 -2.13 -11.66 -3.20
CA SER A 81 -2.47 -12.40 -4.42
C SER A 81 -2.68 -13.87 -4.10
N TYR A 82 -3.79 -14.44 -4.59
CA TYR A 82 -4.10 -15.85 -4.40
C TYR A 82 -3.19 -16.75 -5.25
N PHE A 83 -2.89 -16.29 -6.46
CA PHE A 83 -1.97 -16.95 -7.39
C PHE A 83 -0.86 -15.98 -7.74
N GLY A 84 0.37 -16.43 -7.67
CA GLY A 84 1.52 -15.62 -8.06
C GLY A 84 2.57 -15.49 -6.97
N ALA A 85 3.70 -14.94 -7.36
CA ALA A 85 4.83 -14.73 -6.47
C ALA A 85 4.67 -13.40 -5.70
N LEU A 86 5.25 -13.36 -4.50
CA LEU A 86 5.55 -12.10 -3.83
C LEU A 86 6.90 -11.61 -4.35
N THR A 87 6.90 -10.46 -5.02
CA THR A 87 8.12 -9.89 -5.63
C THR A 87 8.45 -8.58 -4.93
N VAL A 88 9.71 -8.42 -4.52
CA VAL A 88 10.24 -7.18 -3.95
C VAL A 88 11.24 -6.59 -4.91
N CYS A 89 11.13 -5.30 -5.16
CA CYS A 89 12.12 -4.49 -5.89
C CYS A 89 12.80 -3.53 -4.91
N ALA A 90 14.12 -3.38 -5.00
CA ALA A 90 14.86 -2.30 -4.38
C ALA A 90 15.58 -1.49 -5.44
N VAL A 91 15.58 -0.18 -5.32
CA VAL A 91 16.18 0.76 -6.26
C VAL A 91 17.09 1.72 -5.50
N TYR A 92 18.31 1.87 -5.98
CA TYR A 92 19.23 2.92 -5.56
C TYR A 92 19.01 4.16 -6.40
N LEU A 93 18.99 5.32 -5.78
CA LEU A 93 18.77 6.60 -6.43
C LEU A 93 19.68 7.67 -5.81
N ASP A 94 20.50 8.29 -6.62
CA ASP A 94 21.27 9.47 -6.27
C ASP A 94 20.80 10.74 -7.00
N ALA A 95 21.48 11.85 -6.80
CA ALA A 95 21.12 13.12 -7.44
C ALA A 95 21.29 13.06 -8.97
N GLY A 96 22.27 12.31 -9.48
CA GLY A 96 22.50 12.14 -10.93
C GLY A 96 21.41 11.28 -11.58
N ASP A 97 20.95 10.27 -10.87
CA ASP A 97 19.84 9.40 -11.35
C ASP A 97 18.51 10.14 -11.41
N ARG A 98 18.28 11.11 -10.51
CA ARG A 98 17.07 11.94 -10.55
C ARG A 98 16.92 12.66 -11.89
N ALA A 99 18.02 13.23 -12.41
CA ALA A 99 18.02 13.90 -13.69
C ALA A 99 17.67 12.94 -14.86
N LYS A 100 18.06 11.65 -14.77
CA LYS A 100 17.76 10.64 -15.79
C LYS A 100 16.29 10.25 -15.85
N ILE A 101 15.58 10.33 -14.71
CA ILE A 101 14.15 9.95 -14.60
C ILE A 101 13.21 11.16 -14.66
N GLU A 102 13.76 12.37 -14.63
CA GLU A 102 12.98 13.60 -14.82
C GLU A 102 12.29 13.58 -16.19
N GLY A 103 11.00 13.89 -16.22
CA GLY A 103 10.21 13.84 -17.45
C GLY A 103 9.69 12.47 -17.87
N LEU A 104 10.11 11.36 -17.24
CA LEU A 104 9.55 10.03 -17.52
C LEU A 104 8.16 9.81 -16.94
N GLY A 105 7.66 10.74 -16.14
CA GLY A 105 6.32 10.63 -15.53
C GLY A 105 6.25 9.64 -14.35
N VAL A 106 7.38 9.41 -13.66
CA VAL A 106 7.45 8.58 -12.44
C VAL A 106 6.55 9.17 -11.36
N LYS A 107 5.68 8.35 -10.81
CA LYS A 107 4.77 8.70 -9.72
C LYS A 107 4.33 7.42 -8.97
N ASP A 108 3.55 7.58 -7.90
CA ASP A 108 2.98 6.45 -7.15
C ASP A 108 2.30 5.47 -8.13
N SER A 109 2.65 4.19 -8.03
CA SER A 109 2.15 3.12 -8.91
C SER A 109 0.62 3.02 -8.93
N LYS A 110 -0.03 3.39 -7.83
CA LYS A 110 -1.50 3.43 -7.71
C LYS A 110 -2.16 4.51 -8.58
N LEU A 111 -1.36 5.46 -9.09
CA LEU A 111 -1.78 6.52 -10.00
C LEU A 111 -1.47 6.20 -11.47
N LEU A 112 -0.86 5.05 -11.74
CA LEU A 112 -0.52 4.56 -13.06
C LEU A 112 -1.46 3.43 -13.49
N THR A 113 -1.74 3.36 -14.79
CA THR A 113 -2.39 2.20 -15.39
C THR A 113 -1.34 1.11 -15.69
N ASP A 114 -1.78 -0.14 -15.84
CA ASP A 114 -0.89 -1.25 -16.20
C ASP A 114 -0.11 -0.98 -17.49
N ALA A 115 -0.76 -0.38 -18.50
CA ALA A 115 -0.09 0.00 -19.76
C ALA A 115 1.02 1.03 -19.53
N GLN A 116 0.80 2.01 -18.65
CA GLN A 116 1.82 3.00 -18.28
C GLN A 116 2.99 2.36 -17.52
N ILE A 117 2.69 1.40 -16.62
CA ILE A 117 3.72 0.67 -15.89
C ILE A 117 4.57 -0.16 -16.85
N LEU A 118 3.93 -0.89 -17.78
CA LEU A 118 4.63 -1.71 -18.78
C LEU A 118 5.51 -0.88 -19.74
N ASP A 119 5.13 0.34 -20.05
CA ASP A 119 5.94 1.26 -20.85
C ASP A 119 7.09 1.89 -20.04
N LEU A 120 6.84 2.24 -18.79
CA LEU A 120 7.79 2.94 -17.91
C LEU A 120 8.86 2.01 -17.34
N ALA A 121 8.49 0.81 -16.91
CA ALA A 121 9.38 -0.10 -16.20
C ALA A 121 10.67 -0.43 -16.97
N PRO A 122 10.65 -0.78 -18.28
CA PRO A 122 11.88 -1.03 -19.04
C PRO A 122 12.81 0.19 -19.11
N LYS A 123 12.25 1.39 -19.18
CA LYS A 123 13.03 2.64 -19.24
C LYS A 123 13.76 2.88 -17.91
N LEU A 124 13.07 2.66 -16.79
CA LEU A 124 13.67 2.78 -15.45
C LEU A 124 14.75 1.72 -15.22
N GLN A 125 14.51 0.48 -15.64
CA GLN A 125 15.48 -0.61 -15.50
C GLN A 125 16.79 -0.36 -16.27
N GLN A 126 16.75 0.40 -17.35
CA GLN A 126 17.95 0.75 -18.14
C GLN A 126 18.81 1.82 -17.46
N VAL A 127 18.23 2.69 -16.64
CA VAL A 127 18.92 3.88 -16.13
C VAL A 127 19.16 3.85 -14.63
N LEU A 128 18.47 2.98 -13.88
CA LEU A 128 18.56 2.88 -12.42
C LEU A 128 19.18 1.57 -11.97
N THR A 129 20.03 1.65 -10.98
CA THR A 129 20.55 0.46 -10.28
C THR A 129 19.42 -0.12 -9.43
N HIS A 130 19.08 -1.38 -9.68
CA HIS A 130 17.98 -2.05 -9.03
C HIS A 130 18.26 -3.53 -8.78
N GLU A 131 17.56 -4.11 -7.84
CA GLU A 131 17.59 -5.54 -7.52
C GLU A 131 16.17 -6.08 -7.33
N LEU A 132 15.93 -7.30 -7.80
CA LEU A 132 14.65 -7.99 -7.70
C LEU A 132 14.80 -9.29 -6.93
N THR A 133 13.88 -9.53 -6.00
CA THR A 133 13.74 -10.81 -5.31
C THR A 133 12.35 -11.36 -5.51
N ILE A 134 12.27 -12.58 -6.06
CA ILE A 134 11.01 -13.27 -6.32
C ILE A 134 10.86 -14.42 -5.31
N CYS A 135 9.85 -14.31 -4.45
CA CYS A 135 9.45 -15.37 -3.54
C CYS A 135 8.29 -16.15 -4.16
N SER A 136 8.57 -17.36 -4.67
CA SER A 136 7.53 -18.22 -5.25
C SER A 136 6.49 -18.61 -4.19
N PRO A 137 5.24 -18.97 -4.61
CA PRO A 137 4.22 -19.44 -3.68
C PRO A 137 4.68 -20.63 -2.81
N ALA A 138 5.48 -21.54 -3.36
CA ALA A 138 6.02 -22.66 -2.61
C ALA A 138 6.96 -22.22 -1.49
N LYS A 139 7.90 -21.29 -1.80
CA LYS A 139 8.81 -20.71 -0.80
C LYS A 139 8.05 -19.88 0.25
N TYR A 140 7.06 -19.11 -0.18
CA TYR A 140 6.22 -18.35 0.73
C TYR A 140 5.47 -19.25 1.72
N ASN A 141 4.81 -20.30 1.20
CA ASN A 141 4.06 -21.26 2.02
C ASN A 141 4.95 -21.99 3.03
N GLU A 142 6.17 -22.34 2.63
CA GLU A 142 7.14 -22.96 3.54
C GLU A 142 7.53 -22.00 4.66
N ALA A 143 7.89 -20.77 4.33
CA ALA A 143 8.24 -19.74 5.31
C ALA A 143 7.06 -19.39 6.25
N ASN A 144 5.83 -19.42 5.72
CA ASN A 144 4.63 -19.08 6.47
C ASN A 144 4.23 -20.13 7.53
N LYS A 145 4.84 -21.32 7.51
CA LYS A 145 4.66 -22.32 8.58
C LYS A 145 5.25 -21.87 9.92
N THR A 146 6.28 -21.04 9.88
CA THR A 146 7.03 -20.59 11.08
C THR A 146 7.06 -19.09 11.28
N ARG A 147 6.65 -18.30 10.28
CA ARG A 147 6.71 -16.83 10.28
C ARG A 147 5.39 -16.26 9.78
N ASN A 148 4.97 -15.13 10.32
CA ASN A 148 3.82 -14.41 9.79
C ASN A 148 4.18 -13.64 8.49
N ALA A 149 3.16 -13.24 7.74
CA ALA A 149 3.31 -12.54 6.45
C ALA A 149 4.18 -11.27 6.55
N ASN A 150 4.06 -10.50 7.65
CA ASN A 150 4.86 -9.29 7.82
C ASN A 150 6.34 -9.60 8.03
N ALA A 151 6.66 -10.63 8.82
CA ALA A 151 8.04 -11.06 9.03
C ALA A 151 8.67 -11.57 7.71
N ILE A 152 7.90 -12.27 6.87
CA ILE A 152 8.36 -12.70 5.55
C ILE A 152 8.66 -11.49 4.67
N LYS A 153 7.74 -10.51 4.58
CA LYS A 153 7.95 -9.28 3.81
C LYS A 153 9.20 -8.52 4.25
N VAL A 154 9.33 -8.24 5.55
CA VAL A 154 10.52 -7.55 6.09
C VAL A 154 11.81 -8.28 5.73
N SER A 155 11.82 -9.63 5.83
CA SER A 155 12.98 -10.42 5.47
C SER A 155 13.32 -10.30 3.98
N LEU A 156 12.31 -10.28 3.10
CA LEU A 156 12.51 -10.11 1.65
C LEU A 156 13.03 -8.73 1.30
N HIS A 157 12.48 -7.65 1.90
CA HIS A 157 12.98 -6.29 1.69
C HIS A 157 14.44 -6.18 2.13
N ASN A 158 14.76 -6.64 3.33
CA ASN A 158 16.14 -6.61 3.84
C ASN A 158 17.10 -7.39 2.93
N PHE A 159 16.71 -8.59 2.49
CA PHE A 159 17.51 -9.40 1.59
C PHE A 159 17.75 -8.71 0.24
N THR A 160 16.70 -8.10 -0.34
CA THR A 160 16.80 -7.39 -1.62
C THR A 160 17.70 -6.16 -1.52
N ILE A 161 17.57 -5.40 -0.42
CA ILE A 161 18.43 -4.23 -0.17
C ILE A 161 19.89 -4.67 0.03
N GLN A 162 20.13 -5.74 0.76
CA GLN A 162 21.50 -6.27 0.95
C GLN A 162 22.13 -6.69 -0.38
N LYS A 163 21.36 -7.35 -1.27
CA LYS A 163 21.82 -7.69 -2.61
C LYS A 163 22.15 -6.47 -3.46
N LEU A 164 21.34 -5.42 -3.34
CA LEU A 164 21.58 -4.17 -4.06
C LEU A 164 22.85 -3.47 -3.63
N LEU A 165 23.27 -3.66 -2.36
CA LEU A 165 24.45 -3.03 -1.77
C LEU A 165 25.74 -3.87 -1.92
N ALA A 166 25.65 -5.13 -2.39
CA ALA A 166 26.78 -6.04 -2.54
C ALA A 166 27.50 -5.83 -3.88
#